data_760e8ef2a1d8a1739a2c80750f272904
#
_entry.id   760e8ef2a1d8a1739a2c80750f272904
#
_cell.length_a   1.000
_cell.length_b   1.000
_cell.length_c   1.000
_cell.angle_alpha   90.00
_cell.angle_beta   90.00
_cell.angle_gamma   90.00
#
_symmetry.space_group_name_H-M   'P 1'
#
loop_
_entity.id
_entity.type
_entity.pdbx_description
1 polymer ?
#
loop_
_entity_poly.entity_id
_entity_poly.type
_entity_poly.pdbx_seq_one_letter_code
_entity_poly.pdbx_strand_id
1 'polypeptide(L)'
;SRLADPYTEKEKEGIAEYARMLEVKEKLGFVEIPKIDTNLPIYAGTSFDVLNKGVGHLEGTSLPIGGKSTHTVLTAHRGLPSARLFRDLDKLQKGDIFYIHNIQTVLAYEVDQILTVEPSNFDPVLVVDDKDYATLLTCTPYMINSHRLLVRGHRVPYVAPVKEDCLLYTS
;
A
#
# COMPACT_ATOMS: atom_id res chain seq x y z
N SER A 1 18.61 2.09 -9.92
CA SER A 1 17.30 1.89 -9.30
C SER A 1 16.37 1.10 -10.21
N ARG A 2 15.58 0.26 -9.63
CA ARG A 2 14.60 -0.55 -10.36
C ARG A 2 13.17 -0.03 -10.21
N LEU A 3 13.01 1.07 -9.48
CA LEU A 3 11.68 1.57 -9.20
C LEU A 3 11.18 2.40 -10.38
N ALA A 4 9.91 2.22 -10.72
CA ALA A 4 9.25 2.95 -11.78
C ALA A 4 7.87 3.36 -11.33
N ASP A 5 7.42 4.54 -11.76
CA ASP A 5 6.07 5.00 -11.44
C ASP A 5 5.05 4.12 -12.16
N PRO A 6 4.12 3.49 -11.42
CA PRO A 6 3.18 2.54 -12.01
C PRO A 6 2.13 3.19 -12.91
N TYR A 7 2.04 4.52 -12.91
CA TYR A 7 1.01 5.25 -13.65
C TYR A 7 1.55 6.01 -14.87
N THR A 8 2.85 5.89 -15.14
CA THR A 8 3.48 6.48 -16.32
C THR A 8 3.46 5.46 -17.45
N GLU A 9 2.82 5.81 -18.55
CA GLU A 9 2.53 4.89 -19.66
C GLU A 9 3.73 4.08 -20.15
N LYS A 10 4.84 4.74 -20.43
CA LYS A 10 6.02 4.08 -20.98
C LYS A 10 6.63 3.03 -20.05
N GLU A 11 6.66 3.35 -18.77
CA GLU A 11 7.24 2.46 -17.77
C GLU A 11 6.28 1.33 -17.45
N LYS A 12 4.98 1.64 -17.51
CA LYS A 12 3.93 0.69 -17.22
C LYS A 12 3.88 -0.48 -18.20
N GLU A 13 4.18 -0.25 -19.47
CA GLU A 13 4.17 -1.31 -20.48
C GLU A 13 5.13 -2.44 -20.12
N GLY A 14 6.38 -2.09 -19.84
CA GLY A 14 7.40 -3.09 -19.50
C GLY A 14 7.09 -3.81 -18.20
N ILE A 15 6.61 -3.09 -17.21
CA ILE A 15 6.27 -3.66 -15.91
C ILE A 15 5.08 -4.61 -16.04
N ALA A 16 4.06 -4.21 -16.78
CA ALA A 16 2.87 -5.03 -16.97
C ALA A 16 3.20 -6.34 -17.70
N GLU A 17 4.08 -6.28 -18.70
CA GLU A 17 4.51 -7.47 -19.43
C GLU A 17 5.29 -8.42 -18.54
N TYR A 18 6.22 -7.89 -17.77
CA TYR A 18 7.01 -8.68 -16.83
C TYR A 18 6.11 -9.38 -15.80
N ALA A 19 5.14 -8.65 -15.25
CA ALA A 19 4.22 -9.20 -14.28
C ALA A 19 3.38 -10.32 -14.88
N ARG A 20 2.95 -10.16 -16.12
CA ARG A 20 2.20 -11.20 -16.82
C ARG A 20 3.02 -12.47 -17.03
N MET A 21 4.28 -12.29 -17.39
CA MET A 21 5.18 -13.42 -17.59
C MET A 21 5.42 -14.21 -16.32
N LEU A 22 5.35 -13.55 -15.17
CA LEU A 22 5.52 -14.19 -13.87
C LEU A 22 4.21 -14.75 -13.30
N GLU A 23 3.11 -14.58 -14.02
CA GLU A 23 1.78 -15.02 -13.59
C GLU A 23 1.39 -14.45 -12.21
N VAL A 24 1.71 -13.18 -11.99
CA VAL A 24 1.55 -12.53 -10.69
C VAL A 24 0.11 -12.12 -10.41
N LYS A 25 -0.81 -13.06 -10.49
CA LYS A 25 -2.20 -12.83 -10.06
C LYS A 25 -2.44 -13.26 -8.64
N GLU A 26 -1.40 -13.74 -7.98
CA GLU A 26 -1.50 -14.25 -6.64
C GLU A 26 -1.74 -13.13 -5.65
N LYS A 27 -2.70 -13.37 -4.77
CA LYS A 27 -3.05 -12.45 -3.71
C LYS A 27 -2.04 -12.59 -2.57
N LEU A 28 -1.39 -11.49 -2.22
CA LEU A 28 -0.39 -11.47 -1.15
C LEU A 28 -1.00 -11.26 0.23
N GLY A 29 -2.25 -10.79 0.27
CA GLY A 29 -2.92 -10.45 1.51
C GLY A 29 -3.90 -9.33 1.26
N PHE A 30 -4.15 -8.53 2.28
CA PHE A 30 -5.00 -7.35 2.11
C PHE A 30 -4.54 -6.22 3.02
N VAL A 31 -4.86 -4.98 2.63
CA VAL A 31 -4.59 -3.79 3.44
C VAL A 31 -5.89 -3.28 4.02
N GLU A 32 -5.84 -2.99 5.30
CA GLU A 32 -6.98 -2.47 6.05
C GLU A 32 -6.65 -1.08 6.56
N ILE A 33 -7.48 -0.09 6.22
CA ILE A 33 -7.31 1.30 6.65
C ILE A 33 -8.60 1.72 7.34
N PRO A 34 -8.70 1.50 8.67
CA PRO A 34 -9.95 1.74 9.39
C PRO A 34 -10.47 3.17 9.28
N LYS A 35 -9.57 4.17 9.32
CA LYS A 35 -9.95 5.59 9.26
C LYS A 35 -10.85 5.91 8.08
N ILE A 36 -10.66 5.25 6.94
CA ILE A 36 -11.41 5.50 5.72
C ILE A 36 -12.23 4.29 5.28
N ASP A 37 -12.44 3.35 6.21
CA ASP A 37 -13.26 2.16 5.96
C ASP A 37 -12.85 1.43 4.67
N THR A 38 -11.56 1.20 4.54
CA THR A 38 -10.98 0.59 3.35
C THR A 38 -10.36 -0.75 3.70
N ASN A 39 -10.69 -1.76 2.90
CA ASN A 39 -10.13 -3.11 3.01
C ASN A 39 -9.99 -3.65 1.60
N LEU A 40 -8.76 -3.75 1.12
CA LEU A 40 -8.48 -4.06 -0.28
C LEU A 40 -7.47 -5.19 -0.40
N PRO A 41 -7.67 -6.10 -1.36
CA PRO A 41 -6.69 -7.15 -1.61
C PRO A 41 -5.40 -6.58 -2.18
N ILE A 42 -4.28 -7.20 -1.84
CA ILE A 42 -2.95 -6.85 -2.33
C ILE A 42 -2.50 -7.94 -3.29
N TYR A 43 -2.09 -7.53 -4.48
CA TYR A 43 -1.55 -8.43 -5.49
C TYR A 43 -0.11 -8.05 -5.79
N ALA A 44 0.66 -8.98 -6.32
CA ALA A 44 2.03 -8.69 -6.73
C ALA A 44 2.03 -7.83 -7.99
N GLY A 45 2.91 -6.84 -8.02
CA GLY A 45 3.10 -6.00 -9.19
C GLY A 45 2.06 -4.90 -9.34
N THR A 46 2.17 -4.19 -10.45
CA THR A 46 1.34 -3.02 -10.72
C THR A 46 0.78 -3.04 -12.14
N SER A 47 0.44 -4.23 -12.63
CA SER A 47 -0.17 -4.37 -13.95
C SER A 47 -1.55 -3.72 -13.99
N PHE A 48 -2.02 -3.47 -15.17
CA PHE A 48 -3.35 -2.92 -15.40
C PHE A 48 -4.42 -3.77 -14.69
N ASP A 49 -4.32 -5.09 -14.83
CA ASP A 49 -5.28 -6.00 -14.21
C ASP A 49 -5.26 -5.90 -12.68
N VAL A 50 -4.07 -5.82 -12.09
CA VAL A 50 -3.91 -5.69 -10.64
C VAL A 50 -4.54 -4.40 -10.14
N LEU A 51 -4.19 -3.28 -10.76
CA LEU A 51 -4.67 -1.97 -10.29
C LEU A 51 -6.16 -1.75 -10.53
N ASN A 52 -6.77 -2.53 -11.41
CA ASN A 52 -8.22 -2.52 -11.59
C ASN A 52 -8.94 -3.36 -10.53
N LYS A 53 -8.25 -4.24 -9.83
CA LYS A 53 -8.84 -5.11 -8.81
C LYS A 53 -8.64 -4.62 -7.40
N GLY A 54 -7.54 -3.94 -7.14
CA GLY A 54 -7.22 -3.52 -5.79
C GLY A 54 -5.86 -2.87 -5.69
N VAL A 55 -5.08 -3.31 -4.71
CA VAL A 55 -3.78 -2.75 -4.40
C VAL A 55 -2.68 -3.60 -5.03
N GLY A 56 -1.70 -2.94 -5.62
CA GLY A 56 -0.52 -3.61 -6.16
C GLY A 56 0.70 -3.36 -5.28
N HIS A 57 1.52 -4.38 -5.12
CA HIS A 57 2.83 -4.22 -4.50
C HIS A 57 3.81 -3.71 -5.56
N LEU A 58 4.43 -2.56 -5.30
CA LEU A 58 5.34 -1.93 -6.26
C LEU A 58 6.62 -2.75 -6.40
N GLU A 59 6.91 -3.12 -7.63
CA GLU A 59 8.10 -3.91 -7.95
C GLU A 59 9.37 -3.18 -7.50
N GLY A 60 10.29 -3.91 -6.92
CA GLY A 60 11.55 -3.36 -6.45
C GLY A 60 11.52 -2.88 -5.00
N THR A 61 10.36 -2.76 -4.40
CA THR A 61 10.26 -2.44 -2.97
C THR A 61 10.23 -3.73 -2.15
N SER A 62 10.45 -3.61 -0.83
CA SER A 62 10.41 -4.77 0.06
C SER A 62 9.05 -5.44 0.01
N LEU A 63 9.01 -6.75 0.19
CA LEU A 63 7.75 -7.48 0.27
C LEU A 63 6.96 -7.05 1.52
N PRO A 64 5.63 -7.18 1.50
CA PRO A 64 4.80 -6.76 2.63
C PRO A 64 4.80 -7.79 3.77
N ILE A 65 5.99 -8.12 4.25
CA ILE A 65 6.19 -9.09 5.33
C ILE A 65 6.86 -8.47 6.55
N GLY A 66 7.18 -7.19 6.52
CA GLY A 66 7.81 -6.48 7.62
C GLY A 66 9.25 -6.87 7.84
N GLY A 67 9.84 -6.28 8.87
CA GLY A 67 11.20 -6.58 9.27
C GLY A 67 12.11 -5.37 9.23
N LYS A 68 13.23 -5.45 9.92
CA LYS A 68 14.25 -4.41 9.93
C LYS A 68 14.78 -4.14 8.54
N SER A 69 15.00 -2.88 8.24
CA SER A 69 15.54 -2.43 6.97
C SER A 69 14.67 -2.85 5.79
N THR A 70 13.35 -2.70 5.97
CA THR A 70 12.39 -2.95 4.91
C THR A 70 11.51 -1.72 4.68
N HIS A 71 11.05 -1.55 3.45
CA HIS A 71 10.12 -0.52 3.09
C HIS A 71 9.26 -1.05 1.94
N THR A 72 8.06 -1.52 2.27
CA THR A 72 7.12 -1.99 1.26
C THR A 72 6.28 -0.83 0.75
N VAL A 73 6.00 -0.80 -0.54
CA VAL A 73 5.13 0.21 -1.14
C VAL A 73 3.93 -0.47 -1.77
N LEU A 74 2.75 -0.03 -1.33
CA LEU A 74 1.47 -0.54 -1.81
C LEU A 74 0.76 0.60 -2.51
N THR A 75 0.33 0.37 -3.74
CA THR A 75 -0.26 1.41 -4.57
C THR A 75 -1.63 1.02 -5.11
N ALA A 76 -2.51 1.99 -5.23
CA ALA A 76 -3.82 1.82 -5.83
C ALA A 76 -4.24 3.11 -6.51
N HIS A 77 -5.18 3.00 -7.43
CA HIS A 77 -5.77 4.17 -8.06
C HIS A 77 -6.42 5.10 -7.02
N ARG A 78 -6.45 6.39 -7.31
CA ARG A 78 -7.13 7.37 -6.47
C ARG A 78 -8.66 7.20 -6.50
N GLY A 79 -9.14 6.20 -7.20
CA GLY A 79 -10.53 5.82 -7.35
C GLY A 79 -10.84 5.46 -8.79
N LEU A 80 -11.78 4.57 -8.94
CA LEU A 80 -12.33 4.16 -10.22
C LEU A 80 -13.84 4.36 -10.18
N PRO A 81 -14.52 4.43 -11.32
CA PRO A 81 -15.98 4.57 -11.31
C PRO A 81 -16.69 3.49 -10.51
N SER A 82 -16.09 2.29 -10.43
CA SER A 82 -16.68 1.14 -9.74
C SER A 82 -16.16 0.92 -8.32
N ALA A 83 -15.11 1.63 -7.88
CA ALA A 83 -14.50 1.38 -6.58
C ALA A 83 -13.74 2.58 -6.07
N ARG A 84 -13.87 2.85 -4.76
CA ARG A 84 -13.16 3.97 -4.13
C ARG A 84 -11.65 3.79 -4.12
N LEU A 85 -11.18 2.58 -3.87
CA LEU A 85 -9.76 2.27 -3.73
C LEU A 85 -9.08 3.25 -2.76
N PHE A 86 -8.07 4.01 -3.19
CA PHE A 86 -7.37 4.99 -2.35
C PHE A 86 -7.89 6.41 -2.51
N ARG A 87 -9.16 6.57 -2.91
CA ARG A 87 -9.76 7.91 -3.09
C ARG A 87 -9.58 8.79 -1.86
N ASP A 88 -9.83 8.23 -0.69
CA ASP A 88 -9.84 8.97 0.56
C ASP A 88 -8.51 8.89 1.33
N LEU A 89 -7.44 8.44 0.67
CA LEU A 89 -6.15 8.29 1.34
C LEU A 89 -5.64 9.60 1.95
N ASP A 90 -6.02 10.74 1.38
CA ASP A 90 -5.65 12.06 1.87
C ASP A 90 -6.29 12.43 3.21
N LYS A 91 -7.24 11.63 3.68
CA LYS A 91 -7.84 11.85 5.00
C LYS A 91 -7.01 11.28 6.13
N LEU A 92 -6.00 10.49 5.84
CA LEU A 92 -5.10 9.97 6.86
C LEU A 92 -4.24 11.07 7.42
N GLN A 93 -3.97 10.97 8.72
CA GLN A 93 -3.13 11.92 9.46
C GLN A 93 -2.08 11.14 10.24
N LYS A 94 -1.03 11.84 10.65
CA LYS A 94 -0.03 11.23 11.53
C LYS A 94 -0.70 10.70 12.78
N GLY A 95 -0.34 9.48 13.16
CA GLY A 95 -0.95 8.78 14.28
C GLY A 95 -2.02 7.78 13.89
N ASP A 96 -2.60 7.90 12.72
CA ASP A 96 -3.55 6.91 12.23
C ASP A 96 -2.83 5.59 11.94
N ILE A 97 -3.53 4.48 12.13
CA ILE A 97 -2.94 3.15 11.95
C ILE A 97 -3.60 2.44 10.78
N PHE A 98 -2.79 1.80 9.96
CA PHE A 98 -3.28 0.87 8.96
C PHE A 98 -2.60 -0.48 9.14
N TYR A 99 -3.20 -1.52 8.57
CA TYR A 99 -2.75 -2.90 8.77
C TYR A 99 -2.51 -3.58 7.43
N ILE A 100 -1.47 -4.39 7.40
CA ILE A 100 -1.23 -5.30 6.29
C ILE A 100 -1.43 -6.72 6.82
N HIS A 101 -2.44 -7.40 6.30
CA HIS A 101 -2.71 -8.78 6.62
C HIS A 101 -2.08 -9.65 5.55
N ASN A 102 -1.02 -10.38 5.89
CA ASN A 102 -0.45 -11.34 4.98
C ASN A 102 -0.84 -12.76 5.43
N ILE A 103 -0.32 -13.78 4.75
CA ILE A 103 -0.71 -15.17 5.03
C ILE A 103 -0.37 -15.58 6.46
N GLN A 104 0.70 -15.04 7.02
CA GLN A 104 1.24 -15.48 8.30
C GLN A 104 0.84 -14.61 9.48
N THR A 105 0.66 -13.33 9.26
CA THR A 105 0.52 -12.39 10.39
C THR A 105 -0.16 -11.10 9.98
N VAL A 106 -0.42 -10.26 10.97
CA VAL A 106 -0.93 -8.90 10.78
C VAL A 106 0.16 -7.92 11.17
N LEU A 107 0.48 -7.01 10.26
CA LEU A 107 1.47 -5.97 10.48
C LEU A 107 0.75 -4.65 10.69
N ALA A 108 1.02 -3.97 11.80
CA ALA A 108 0.42 -2.67 12.09
C ALA A 108 1.45 -1.57 11.82
N TYR A 109 1.02 -0.51 11.15
CA TYR A 109 1.86 0.64 10.82
C TYR A 109 1.17 1.92 11.24
N GLU A 110 1.88 2.77 11.96
CA GLU A 110 1.37 4.08 12.37
C GLU A 110 1.91 5.13 11.43
N VAL A 111 1.02 5.94 10.86
CA VAL A 111 1.39 7.00 9.92
C VAL A 111 2.30 8.02 10.60
N ASP A 112 3.46 8.25 10.00
CA ASP A 112 4.46 9.19 10.52
C ASP A 112 4.94 10.22 9.48
N GLN A 113 4.56 10.07 8.22
CA GLN A 113 4.97 11.01 7.18
C GLN A 113 3.95 11.02 6.05
N ILE A 114 3.57 12.20 5.60
CA ILE A 114 2.65 12.37 4.48
C ILE A 114 3.29 13.35 3.51
N LEU A 115 3.53 12.93 2.27
CA LEU A 115 4.20 13.75 1.26
C LEU A 115 3.44 13.74 -0.05
N THR A 116 3.56 14.85 -0.77
CA THR A 116 3.14 14.93 -2.18
C THR A 116 4.40 15.16 -3.00
N VAL A 117 4.65 14.29 -3.96
CA VAL A 117 5.90 14.31 -4.73
C VAL A 117 5.62 14.16 -6.22
N GLU A 118 6.63 14.50 -7.03
CA GLU A 118 6.62 14.22 -8.46
C GLU A 118 6.61 12.72 -8.71
N PRO A 119 6.00 12.25 -9.81
CA PRO A 119 5.92 10.82 -10.10
C PRO A 119 7.25 10.08 -10.16
N SER A 120 8.33 10.77 -10.47
CA SER A 120 9.65 10.18 -10.60
C SER A 120 10.48 10.24 -9.31
N ASN A 121 9.97 10.83 -8.25
CA ASN A 121 10.72 10.97 -7.01
C ASN A 121 10.50 9.77 -6.10
N PHE A 122 11.45 8.83 -6.10
CA PHE A 122 11.38 7.61 -5.29
C PHE A 122 12.20 7.71 -3.99
N ASP A 123 12.88 8.82 -3.73
CA ASP A 123 13.68 8.95 -2.52
C ASP A 123 12.90 8.64 -1.23
N PRO A 124 11.66 9.12 -1.07
CA PRO A 124 10.94 8.88 0.17
C PRO A 124 10.54 7.42 0.42
N VAL A 125 10.65 6.55 -0.58
CA VAL A 125 10.23 5.14 -0.44
C VAL A 125 11.41 4.18 -0.41
N LEU A 126 12.63 4.70 -0.38
CA LEU A 126 13.82 3.85 -0.27
C LEU A 126 13.91 3.23 1.13
N VAL A 127 14.58 2.08 1.20
CA VAL A 127 14.83 1.42 2.47
C VAL A 127 15.72 2.31 3.36
N VAL A 128 15.38 2.39 4.64
CA VAL A 128 16.17 3.08 5.64
C VAL A 128 16.65 2.04 6.66
N ASP A 129 17.95 2.04 6.96
CA ASP A 129 18.55 1.09 7.88
C ASP A 129 17.81 1.08 9.22
N ASP A 130 17.55 -0.12 9.72
CA ASP A 130 16.89 -0.40 11.01
C ASP A 130 15.44 0.04 11.09
N LYS A 131 14.85 0.52 9.98
CA LYS A 131 13.45 0.92 9.96
C LYS A 131 12.60 -0.12 9.27
N ASP A 132 11.37 -0.25 9.74
CA ASP A 132 10.35 -1.09 9.14
C ASP A 132 9.22 -0.16 8.70
N TYR A 133 9.20 0.18 7.42
CA TYR A 133 8.25 1.12 6.84
C TYR A 133 7.31 0.45 5.86
N ALA A 134 6.12 1.01 5.76
CA ALA A 134 5.18 0.73 4.68
C ALA A 134 4.63 2.06 4.18
N THR A 135 4.58 2.25 2.88
CA THR A 135 4.03 3.45 2.26
C THR A 135 2.86 3.09 1.37
N LEU A 136 1.77 3.83 1.55
CA LEU A 136 0.61 3.76 0.68
C LEU A 136 0.74 4.87 -0.35
N LEU A 137 0.67 4.50 -1.64
CA LEU A 137 0.93 5.42 -2.74
C LEU A 137 -0.29 5.52 -3.63
N THR A 138 -0.69 6.74 -3.99
CA THR A 138 -1.73 6.97 -4.98
C THR A 138 -1.48 8.27 -5.74
N CYS A 139 -2.29 8.53 -6.74
CA CYS A 139 -2.22 9.78 -7.50
C CYS A 139 -2.90 10.91 -6.74
N THR A 140 -2.45 12.13 -6.96
CA THR A 140 -3.03 13.33 -6.36
C THR A 140 -2.74 14.54 -7.26
N PRO A 141 -3.52 15.63 -7.23
CA PRO A 141 -4.84 15.76 -6.63
C PRO A 141 -5.88 14.85 -7.30
N TYR A 142 -7.00 14.62 -6.59
CA TYR A 142 -8.06 13.77 -7.11
C TYR A 142 -8.50 14.22 -8.52
N MET A 143 -8.53 13.28 -9.46
CA MET A 143 -8.88 13.46 -10.87
C MET A 143 -7.87 14.26 -11.71
N ILE A 144 -6.89 14.91 -11.10
CA ILE A 144 -5.83 15.61 -11.81
C ILE A 144 -4.62 14.70 -11.99
N ASN A 145 -4.24 14.01 -10.92
CA ASN A 145 -3.22 12.95 -10.95
C ASN A 145 -1.83 13.41 -11.40
N SER A 146 -1.51 14.68 -11.18
CA SER A 146 -0.22 15.24 -11.59
C SER A 146 0.94 14.85 -10.66
N HIS A 147 0.62 14.49 -9.45
CA HIS A 147 1.60 14.15 -8.41
C HIS A 147 1.26 12.82 -7.77
N ARG A 148 2.10 12.40 -6.83
CA ARG A 148 1.86 11.17 -6.07
C ARG A 148 1.78 11.49 -4.60
N LEU A 149 0.78 10.94 -3.92
CA LEU A 149 0.58 11.07 -2.49
C LEU A 149 1.19 9.85 -1.82
N LEU A 150 2.08 10.09 -0.88
CA LEU A 150 2.78 9.05 -0.13
C LEU A 150 2.42 9.15 1.33
N VAL A 151 1.78 8.12 1.86
CA VAL A 151 1.43 8.03 3.28
C VAL A 151 2.25 6.90 3.88
N ARG A 152 3.28 7.26 4.65
CA ARG A 152 4.20 6.30 5.24
C ARG A 152 3.82 6.00 6.66
N GLY A 153 3.89 4.72 7.03
CA GLY A 153 3.79 4.29 8.41
C GLY A 153 5.06 3.56 8.84
N HIS A 154 5.37 3.65 10.13
CA HIS A 154 6.40 2.83 10.75
C HIS A 154 5.75 1.70 11.53
N ARG A 155 6.45 0.59 11.63
CA ARG A 155 5.91 -0.60 12.30
C ARG A 155 5.65 -0.33 13.78
N VAL A 156 4.48 -0.75 14.26
CA VAL A 156 4.11 -0.71 15.68
C VAL A 156 3.58 -2.08 16.08
N PRO A 157 3.55 -2.39 17.39
CA PRO A 157 2.97 -3.66 17.82
C PRO A 157 1.51 -3.76 17.41
N TYR A 158 1.13 -4.93 16.88
CA TYR A 158 -0.27 -5.19 16.55
C TYR A 158 -1.01 -5.61 17.82
N VAL A 159 -2.11 -4.93 18.09
CA VAL A 159 -3.00 -5.29 19.20
C VAL A 159 -4.32 -5.69 18.59
N ALA A 160 -4.67 -6.97 18.68
CA ALA A 160 -5.92 -7.46 18.15
C ALA A 160 -7.08 -6.81 18.89
N PRO A 161 -8.10 -6.31 18.15
CA PRO A 161 -9.28 -5.73 18.83
C PRO A 161 -10.01 -6.80 19.61
N VAL A 162 -10.43 -6.44 20.83
CA VAL A 162 -11.26 -7.32 21.66
C VAL A 162 -12.70 -7.16 21.18
N LYS A 163 -13.27 -8.25 20.69
CA LYS A 163 -14.67 -8.26 20.25
C LYS A 163 -15.57 -8.52 21.45
N GLU A 164 -16.75 -7.91 21.46
CA GLU A 164 -17.74 -8.15 22.52
C GLU A 164 -18.06 -9.62 22.67
N ASP A 165 -18.12 -10.35 21.57
CA ASP A 165 -18.38 -11.79 21.60
C ASP A 165 -17.37 -12.53 22.47
N CYS A 166 -16.13 -12.16 22.40
CA CYS A 166 -15.07 -12.77 23.21
C CYS A 166 -15.29 -12.48 24.68
N LEU A 167 -15.76 -11.30 25.01
CA LEU A 167 -16.04 -10.92 26.42
C LEU A 167 -17.22 -11.70 26.95
N LEU A 168 -18.23 -11.95 26.16
CA LEU A 168 -19.40 -12.72 26.57
C LEU A 168 -19.04 -14.17 26.90
N TYR A 169 -18.10 -14.73 26.20
CA TYR A 169 -17.70 -16.12 26.42
C TYR A 169 -16.73 -16.29 27.59
N THR A 170 -16.12 -15.22 28.03
CA THR A 170 -15.16 -15.26 29.12
C THR A 170 -15.79 -14.94 30.47
N SER A 171 -17.01 -14.52 30.49
CA SER A 171 -17.71 -14.13 31.74
C SER A 171 -18.49 -15.28 32.38
#